data_47ec38e840364e820b54fe122e11e62a
#
_entry.id   47ec38e840364e820b54fe122e11e62a
#
_cell.length_a   1.000
_cell.length_b   1.000
_cell.length_c   1.000
_cell.angle_alpha   90.00
_cell.angle_beta   90.00
_cell.angle_gamma   90.00
#
_symmetry.space_group_name_H-M   'P 1'
#
loop_
_entity.id
_entity.type
_entity.pdbx_description
1 polymer ?
#
loop_
_entity_poly.entity_id
_entity_poly.type
_entity_poly.pdbx_seq_one_letter_code
_entity_poly.pdbx_strand_id
1 'polypeptide(L)'
;GESTHMTSWQVSGRDVFEAIAKTMIGRPVVGEYALEDMALDLERLLDRLSIRRAHVVGISMGGMIAQVFAAQCPNRAATLTSISSAVGNPRTGFGNLRAIAAVAMTGSDGNSAAQHYTHILRTLAGPQYPPSEAELTEAAKLKLAYDAEATRRQLIALLASGNRSRQVRELTAPTLVIHGRDDPLLPFKAGEETAALIRGAKLIAVDGLGHQLAPALMESYVRWIAEHCHAHPA
;
A
#
# COMPACT_ATOMS: atom_id res chain seq x y z
N GLY A 1 4.99 -8.18 -10.05
CA GLY A 1 5.93 -9.05 -10.77
C GLY A 1 6.11 -10.34 -10.04
N GLU A 2 5.64 -11.44 -10.62
CA GLU A 2 5.96 -12.77 -10.14
C GLU A 2 7.41 -13.07 -10.52
N SER A 3 8.31 -13.06 -9.54
CA SER A 3 9.63 -13.64 -9.73
C SER A 3 9.45 -15.15 -9.85
N THR A 4 9.84 -15.72 -10.98
CA THR A 4 9.72 -17.16 -11.30
C THR A 4 10.51 -18.07 -10.36
N HIS A 5 11.31 -17.53 -9.44
CA HIS A 5 12.12 -18.27 -8.46
C HIS A 5 11.44 -18.43 -7.07
N MET A 6 10.24 -17.87 -6.86
CA MET A 6 9.58 -17.86 -5.54
C MET A 6 8.36 -18.78 -5.47
N THR A 7 8.26 -19.75 -6.35
CA THR A 7 7.08 -20.64 -6.48
C THR A 7 6.97 -21.74 -5.42
N SER A 8 7.98 -21.94 -4.58
CA SER A 8 7.99 -23.02 -3.57
C SER A 8 7.55 -22.59 -2.18
N TRP A 9 7.50 -21.28 -1.89
CA TRP A 9 7.12 -20.80 -0.56
C TRP A 9 5.60 -20.70 -0.42
N GLN A 10 5.03 -21.66 0.30
CA GLN A 10 3.61 -21.66 0.61
C GLN A 10 3.35 -20.91 1.91
N VAL A 11 2.47 -19.91 1.85
CA VAL A 11 2.05 -19.10 3.00
C VAL A 11 0.57 -19.32 3.27
N SER A 12 0.26 -19.81 4.47
CA SER A 12 -1.11 -19.97 4.94
C SER A 12 -1.65 -18.67 5.56
N GLY A 13 -2.98 -18.56 5.70
CA GLY A 13 -3.57 -17.46 6.46
C GLY A 13 -3.11 -17.43 7.93
N ARG A 14 -2.81 -18.60 8.53
CA ARG A 14 -2.26 -18.70 9.88
C ARG A 14 -0.90 -18.04 9.99
N ASP A 15 -0.03 -18.21 9.00
CA ASP A 15 1.31 -17.58 8.98
C ASP A 15 1.19 -16.06 8.93
N VAL A 16 0.22 -15.53 8.19
CA VAL A 16 -0.06 -14.09 8.15
C VAL A 16 -0.51 -13.57 9.51
N PHE A 17 -1.43 -14.27 10.19
CA PHE A 17 -1.87 -13.86 11.53
C PHE A 17 -0.74 -13.93 12.55
N GLU A 18 0.11 -14.97 12.49
CA GLU A 18 1.28 -15.06 13.34
C GLU A 18 2.27 -13.92 13.09
N ALA A 19 2.49 -13.56 11.82
CA ALA A 19 3.34 -12.44 11.45
C ALA A 19 2.78 -11.09 11.95
N ILE A 20 1.47 -10.88 11.84
CA ILE A 20 0.80 -9.69 12.41
C ILE A 20 1.01 -9.65 13.93
N ALA A 21 0.76 -10.76 14.63
CA ALA A 21 0.94 -10.83 16.08
C ALA A 21 2.39 -10.53 16.49
N LYS A 22 3.38 -11.09 15.77
CA LYS A 22 4.81 -10.78 15.99
C LYS A 22 5.10 -9.30 15.81
N THR A 23 4.58 -8.70 14.75
CA THR A 23 4.76 -7.27 14.48
C THR A 23 4.18 -6.40 15.59
N MET A 24 2.97 -6.74 16.08
CA MET A 24 2.31 -5.99 17.16
C MET A 24 3.10 -5.98 18.47
N ILE A 25 3.85 -7.05 18.76
CA ILE A 25 4.69 -7.17 19.96
C ILE A 25 6.17 -6.83 19.70
N GLY A 26 6.47 -6.25 18.52
CA GLY A 26 7.82 -5.81 18.16
C GLY A 26 8.81 -6.95 17.87
N ARG A 27 8.33 -8.16 17.58
CA ARG A 27 9.19 -9.27 17.15
C ARG A 27 9.41 -9.25 15.64
N PRO A 28 10.62 -9.62 15.17
CA PRO A 28 10.91 -9.68 13.74
C PRO A 28 10.04 -10.75 13.05
N VAL A 29 9.62 -10.42 11.84
CA VAL A 29 9.00 -11.33 10.89
C VAL A 29 10.04 -11.68 9.83
N VAL A 30 10.09 -12.95 9.42
CA VAL A 30 10.99 -13.40 8.36
C VAL A 30 10.15 -13.68 7.11
N GLY A 31 10.54 -13.09 5.99
CA GLY A 31 9.99 -13.32 4.66
C GLY A 31 11.11 -13.73 3.69
N GLU A 32 10.76 -14.34 2.57
CA GLU A 32 11.73 -14.66 1.51
C GLU A 32 12.20 -13.41 0.77
N TYR A 33 11.39 -12.36 0.79
CA TYR A 33 11.69 -11.02 0.26
C TYR A 33 11.01 -9.94 1.12
N ALA A 34 11.37 -8.71 0.87
CA ALA A 34 10.88 -7.55 1.59
C ALA A 34 10.48 -6.42 0.60
N LEU A 35 10.01 -5.29 1.12
CA LEU A 35 9.67 -4.11 0.30
C LEU A 35 10.93 -3.54 -0.38
N GLU A 36 12.09 -3.75 0.20
CA GLU A 36 13.40 -3.37 -0.33
C GLU A 36 13.69 -4.06 -1.67
N ASP A 37 13.37 -5.35 -1.78
CA ASP A 37 13.52 -6.12 -3.03
C ASP A 37 12.55 -5.61 -4.11
N MET A 38 11.32 -5.29 -3.71
CA MET A 38 10.33 -4.71 -4.63
C MET A 38 10.74 -3.30 -5.09
N ALA A 39 11.36 -2.50 -4.24
CA ALA A 39 11.90 -1.20 -4.60
C ALA A 39 13.06 -1.32 -5.58
N LEU A 40 13.94 -2.33 -5.42
CA LEU A 40 15.00 -2.65 -6.35
C LEU A 40 14.45 -3.10 -7.72
N ASP A 41 13.34 -3.83 -7.76
CA ASP A 41 12.68 -4.19 -9.01
C ASP A 41 12.15 -2.93 -9.75
N LEU A 42 11.63 -1.94 -9.03
CA LEU A 42 11.26 -0.65 -9.62
C LEU A 42 12.48 0.08 -10.19
N GLU A 43 13.62 0.09 -9.48
CA GLU A 43 14.85 0.69 -9.98
C GLU A 43 15.31 0.03 -11.28
N ARG A 44 15.36 -1.31 -11.30
CA ARG A 44 15.72 -2.09 -12.48
C ARG A 44 14.78 -1.87 -13.67
N LEU A 45 13.47 -1.67 -13.39
CA LEU A 45 12.50 -1.33 -14.42
C LEU A 45 12.80 0.03 -15.04
N LEU A 46 13.08 1.06 -14.23
CA LEU A 46 13.47 2.37 -14.71
C LEU A 46 14.75 2.32 -15.57
N ASP A 47 15.73 1.50 -15.17
CA ASP A 47 16.96 1.30 -15.94
C ASP A 47 16.68 0.68 -17.31
N ARG A 48 15.86 -0.38 -17.34
CA ARG A 48 15.46 -1.02 -18.61
C ARG A 48 14.70 -0.08 -19.55
N LEU A 49 13.93 0.84 -18.97
CA LEU A 49 13.20 1.86 -19.74
C LEU A 49 14.03 3.12 -20.03
N SER A 50 15.31 3.14 -19.59
CA SER A 50 16.19 4.31 -19.72
C SER A 50 15.62 5.60 -19.10
N ILE A 51 14.79 5.45 -18.05
CA ILE A 51 14.21 6.55 -17.31
C ILE A 51 15.15 6.92 -16.16
N ARG A 52 15.77 8.09 -16.21
CA ARG A 52 16.72 8.53 -15.18
C ARG A 52 16.03 8.92 -13.88
N ARG A 53 14.87 9.56 -13.97
CA ARG A 53 14.14 10.10 -12.82
C ARG A 53 12.63 10.04 -13.10
N ALA A 54 11.83 9.75 -12.08
CA ALA A 54 10.38 9.59 -12.23
C ALA A 54 9.62 10.19 -11.06
N HIS A 55 8.41 10.65 -11.30
CA HIS A 55 7.40 10.87 -10.26
C HIS A 55 6.86 9.50 -9.83
N VAL A 56 6.94 9.19 -8.55
CA VAL A 56 6.54 7.89 -8.03
C VAL A 56 5.24 8.02 -7.25
N VAL A 57 4.24 7.28 -7.68
CA VAL A 57 2.92 7.26 -7.04
C VAL A 57 2.61 5.84 -6.59
N GLY A 58 2.26 5.67 -5.33
CA GLY A 58 1.89 4.36 -4.79
C GLY A 58 0.73 4.42 -3.83
N ILE A 59 -0.14 3.40 -3.89
CA ILE A 59 -1.24 3.22 -2.95
C ILE A 59 -0.96 2.04 -2.03
N SER A 60 -1.34 2.15 -0.76
CA SER A 60 -1.24 1.07 0.23
C SER A 60 0.19 0.51 0.28
N MET A 61 0.38 -0.79 0.06
CA MET A 61 1.69 -1.43 -0.05
C MET A 61 2.54 -0.78 -1.17
N GLY A 62 1.95 -0.39 -2.30
CA GLY A 62 2.65 0.34 -3.36
C GLY A 62 3.20 1.69 -2.87
N GLY A 63 2.51 2.38 -1.96
CA GLY A 63 3.01 3.57 -1.29
C GLY A 63 4.18 3.28 -0.36
N MET A 64 4.19 2.13 0.32
CA MET A 64 5.32 1.69 1.15
C MET A 64 6.54 1.37 0.29
N ILE A 65 6.36 0.68 -0.85
CA ILE A 65 7.44 0.42 -1.83
C ILE A 65 7.98 1.73 -2.37
N ALA A 66 7.11 2.68 -2.71
CA ALA A 66 7.51 4.00 -3.21
C ALA A 66 8.32 4.80 -2.17
N GLN A 67 7.97 4.71 -0.87
CA GLN A 67 8.74 5.30 0.23
C GLN A 67 10.13 4.68 0.31
N VAL A 68 10.23 3.34 0.25
CA VAL A 68 11.52 2.62 0.27
C VAL A 68 12.37 2.99 -0.95
N PHE A 69 11.78 2.98 -2.13
CA PHE A 69 12.46 3.38 -3.37
C PHE A 69 13.01 4.81 -3.28
N ALA A 70 12.18 5.77 -2.86
CA ALA A 70 12.60 7.17 -2.76
C ALA A 70 13.71 7.38 -1.70
N ALA A 71 13.76 6.55 -0.66
CA ALA A 71 14.82 6.59 0.34
C ALA A 71 16.13 5.93 -0.14
N GLN A 72 16.04 4.80 -0.85
CA GLN A 72 17.21 4.08 -1.37
C GLN A 72 17.81 4.76 -2.62
N CYS A 73 16.96 5.34 -3.45
CA CYS A 73 17.34 5.92 -4.74
C CYS A 73 16.90 7.41 -4.83
N PRO A 74 17.40 8.31 -3.93
CA PRO A 74 16.91 9.68 -3.83
C PRO A 74 17.07 10.49 -5.12
N ASN A 75 18.07 10.19 -5.94
CA ASN A 75 18.31 10.84 -7.23
C ASN A 75 17.37 10.35 -8.34
N ARG A 76 16.62 9.26 -8.11
CA ARG A 76 15.71 8.65 -9.09
C ARG A 76 14.25 9.04 -8.85
N ALA A 77 13.88 9.47 -7.63
CA ALA A 77 12.55 9.96 -7.30
C ALA A 77 12.47 11.48 -7.48
N ALA A 78 11.70 11.94 -8.46
CA ALA A 78 11.41 13.36 -8.66
C ALA A 78 10.46 13.87 -7.59
N THR A 79 9.37 13.13 -7.37
CA THR A 79 8.41 13.32 -6.27
C THR A 79 7.94 11.97 -5.76
N LEU A 80 7.43 11.94 -4.55
CA LEU A 80 6.69 10.84 -3.97
C LEU A 80 5.24 11.23 -3.73
N THR A 81 4.30 10.43 -4.21
CA THR A 81 2.90 10.48 -3.77
C THR A 81 2.54 9.17 -3.07
N SER A 82 2.22 9.25 -1.79
CA SER A 82 1.90 8.10 -0.92
C SER A 82 0.41 8.16 -0.57
N ILE A 83 -0.38 7.23 -1.10
CA ILE A 83 -1.84 7.20 -0.94
C ILE A 83 -2.23 6.05 -0.02
N SER A 84 -3.02 6.32 1.03
CA SER A 84 -3.54 5.32 1.98
C SER A 84 -2.45 4.33 2.41
N SER A 85 -1.31 4.84 2.88
CA SER A 85 -0.11 4.05 3.17
C SER A 85 0.44 4.36 4.57
N ALA A 86 1.47 3.62 4.99
CA ALA A 86 2.05 3.71 6.33
C ALA A 86 3.56 3.48 6.31
N VAL A 87 4.24 3.92 7.36
CA VAL A 87 5.68 3.67 7.57
C VAL A 87 5.98 2.34 8.26
N GLY A 88 4.94 1.54 8.55
CA GLY A 88 5.10 0.25 9.23
C GLY A 88 5.26 0.34 10.75
N ASN A 89 4.92 1.47 11.36
CA ASN A 89 4.88 1.60 12.83
C ASN A 89 3.68 0.82 13.38
N PRO A 90 3.88 -0.19 14.26
CA PRO A 90 2.77 -0.99 14.79
C PRO A 90 1.72 -0.17 15.58
N ARG A 91 2.10 0.98 16.13
CA ARG A 91 1.19 1.81 16.93
C ARG A 91 0.19 2.61 16.11
N THR A 92 0.51 2.85 14.85
CA THR A 92 -0.30 3.69 13.94
C THR A 92 -0.80 2.93 12.72
N GLY A 93 -0.11 1.85 12.32
CA GLY A 93 -0.30 1.16 11.06
C GLY A 93 -1.30 0.00 11.08
N PHE A 94 -1.96 -0.29 12.20
CA PHE A 94 -2.98 -1.34 12.27
C PHE A 94 -4.36 -0.74 12.53
N GLY A 95 -5.28 -1.03 11.62
CA GLY A 95 -6.68 -0.66 11.70
C GLY A 95 -7.53 -1.65 12.48
N ASN A 96 -8.81 -1.74 12.13
CA ASN A 96 -9.70 -2.66 12.80
C ASN A 96 -9.50 -4.12 12.36
N LEU A 97 -9.74 -5.05 13.28
CA LEU A 97 -9.52 -6.48 13.04
C LEU A 97 -10.34 -7.05 11.88
N ARG A 98 -11.54 -6.50 11.61
CA ARG A 98 -12.39 -6.94 10.49
C ARG A 98 -11.73 -6.62 9.14
N ALA A 99 -11.19 -5.42 8.98
CA ALA A 99 -10.50 -5.01 7.76
C ALA A 99 -9.21 -5.84 7.56
N ILE A 100 -8.43 -6.04 8.63
CA ILE A 100 -7.24 -6.88 8.62
C ILE A 100 -7.59 -8.32 8.23
N ALA A 101 -8.62 -8.90 8.84
CA ALA A 101 -9.07 -10.25 8.54
C ALA A 101 -9.57 -10.38 7.10
N ALA A 102 -10.31 -9.41 6.58
CA ALA A 102 -10.79 -9.42 5.20
C ALA A 102 -9.63 -9.51 4.19
N VAL A 103 -8.50 -8.84 4.46
CA VAL A 103 -7.32 -8.88 3.59
C VAL A 103 -6.47 -10.13 3.84
N ALA A 104 -6.31 -10.57 5.10
CA ALA A 104 -5.44 -11.69 5.46
C ALA A 104 -6.04 -13.07 5.19
N MET A 105 -7.37 -13.25 5.33
CA MET A 105 -8.07 -14.55 5.20
C MET A 105 -8.46 -14.90 3.76
N THR A 106 -7.80 -14.35 2.80
CA THR A 106 -8.10 -14.55 1.39
C THR A 106 -8.16 -16.04 1.00
N GLY A 107 -9.32 -16.48 0.52
CA GLY A 107 -9.50 -17.81 -0.12
C GLY A 107 -9.71 -19.00 0.82
N SER A 108 -9.96 -18.80 2.13
CA SER A 108 -10.10 -19.90 3.10
C SER A 108 -11.53 -20.37 3.35
N ASP A 109 -12.55 -19.68 2.87
CA ASP A 109 -13.94 -19.84 3.29
C ASP A 109 -14.90 -20.38 2.21
N GLY A 110 -14.34 -21.00 1.16
CA GLY A 110 -15.15 -21.62 0.09
C GLY A 110 -15.87 -20.65 -0.83
N ASN A 111 -15.78 -19.35 -0.58
CA ASN A 111 -16.30 -18.33 -1.46
C ASN A 111 -15.49 -18.21 -2.75
N SER A 112 -16.16 -17.89 -3.87
CA SER A 112 -15.44 -17.63 -5.10
C SER A 112 -14.49 -16.42 -4.91
N ALA A 113 -13.36 -16.37 -5.64
CA ALA A 113 -12.43 -15.26 -5.61
C ALA A 113 -13.12 -13.89 -5.84
N ALA A 114 -14.16 -13.89 -6.71
CA ALA A 114 -14.98 -12.71 -6.97
C ALA A 114 -15.78 -12.25 -5.75
N GLN A 115 -16.43 -13.18 -5.03
CA GLN A 115 -17.18 -12.86 -3.81
C GLN A 115 -16.27 -12.34 -2.71
N HIS A 116 -15.10 -12.96 -2.56
CA HIS A 116 -14.12 -12.51 -1.60
C HIS A 116 -13.62 -11.09 -1.92
N TYR A 117 -13.28 -10.82 -3.18
CA TYR A 117 -12.82 -9.50 -3.60
C TYR A 117 -13.88 -8.41 -3.40
N THR A 118 -15.15 -8.69 -3.73
CA THR A 118 -16.24 -7.75 -3.47
C THR A 118 -16.47 -7.52 -1.97
N HIS A 119 -16.27 -8.55 -1.15
CA HIS A 119 -16.32 -8.41 0.31
C HIS A 119 -15.21 -7.50 0.84
N ILE A 120 -13.97 -7.64 0.33
CA ILE A 120 -12.85 -6.73 0.66
C ILE A 120 -13.23 -5.30 0.30
N LEU A 121 -13.69 -5.04 -0.93
CA LEU A 121 -14.05 -3.70 -1.38
C LEU A 121 -15.10 -3.03 -0.47
N ARG A 122 -16.16 -3.77 -0.10
CA ARG A 122 -17.16 -3.27 0.84
C ARG A 122 -16.61 -3.03 2.24
N THR A 123 -15.73 -3.91 2.72
CA THR A 123 -15.15 -3.82 4.07
C THR A 123 -14.17 -2.66 4.20
N LEU A 124 -13.45 -2.35 3.13
CA LEU A 124 -12.43 -1.30 3.11
C LEU A 124 -12.99 0.08 2.73
N ALA A 125 -14.21 0.13 2.21
CA ALA A 125 -14.84 1.38 1.81
C ALA A 125 -15.14 2.29 3.00
N GLY A 126 -14.97 3.58 2.79
CA GLY A 126 -15.41 4.60 3.73
C GLY A 126 -16.91 4.96 3.58
N PRO A 127 -17.49 5.60 4.57
CA PRO A 127 -18.95 5.82 4.63
C PRO A 127 -19.49 6.75 3.54
N GLN A 128 -18.68 7.67 3.00
CA GLN A 128 -19.14 8.60 1.96
C GLN A 128 -18.90 8.08 0.53
N TYR A 129 -18.10 7.03 0.37
CA TYR A 129 -17.74 6.48 -0.93
C TYR A 129 -17.95 4.96 -0.98
N PRO A 130 -19.16 4.45 -0.63
CA PRO A 130 -19.43 3.02 -0.73
C PRO A 130 -19.37 2.60 -2.22
N PRO A 131 -18.82 1.43 -2.53
CA PRO A 131 -18.81 0.95 -3.92
C PRO A 131 -20.23 0.66 -4.37
N SER A 132 -20.57 1.10 -5.58
CA SER A 132 -21.85 0.79 -6.22
C SER A 132 -21.91 -0.67 -6.66
N GLU A 133 -23.10 -1.22 -6.88
CA GLU A 133 -23.27 -2.58 -7.39
C GLU A 133 -22.66 -2.76 -8.80
N ALA A 134 -22.60 -1.70 -9.60
CA ALA A 134 -21.94 -1.71 -10.90
C ALA A 134 -20.41 -1.86 -10.73
N GLU A 135 -19.79 -1.10 -9.83
CA GLU A 135 -18.35 -1.21 -9.51
C GLU A 135 -17.99 -2.58 -8.96
N LEU A 136 -18.82 -3.13 -8.08
CA LEU A 136 -18.62 -4.48 -7.53
C LEU A 136 -18.75 -5.55 -8.62
N THR A 137 -19.66 -5.37 -9.55
CA THR A 137 -19.84 -6.27 -10.69
C THR A 137 -18.63 -6.24 -11.63
N GLU A 138 -18.12 -5.05 -11.95
CA GLU A 138 -16.90 -4.92 -12.76
C GLU A 138 -15.68 -5.48 -12.03
N ALA A 139 -15.53 -5.20 -10.75
CA ALA A 139 -14.46 -5.76 -9.94
C ALA A 139 -14.49 -7.30 -9.89
N ALA A 140 -15.69 -7.89 -9.82
CA ALA A 140 -15.87 -9.34 -9.87
C ALA A 140 -15.45 -9.97 -11.21
N LYS A 141 -15.54 -9.22 -12.33
CA LYS A 141 -15.07 -9.65 -13.65
C LYS A 141 -13.55 -9.64 -13.78
N LEU A 142 -12.87 -8.76 -13.05
CA LEU A 142 -11.39 -8.70 -13.00
C LEU A 142 -10.77 -9.91 -12.26
N LYS A 143 -11.54 -10.95 -12.03
CA LYS A 143 -11.27 -12.24 -11.39
C LYS A 143 -9.93 -12.90 -11.76
N LEU A 144 -9.32 -12.54 -12.85
CA LEU A 144 -8.16 -13.20 -13.44
C LEU A 144 -6.82 -12.90 -12.73
N ALA A 145 -6.77 -11.94 -11.80
CA ALA A 145 -5.53 -11.48 -11.21
C ALA A 145 -5.40 -11.70 -9.70
N TYR A 146 -6.43 -12.31 -9.04
CA TYR A 146 -6.37 -12.50 -7.60
C TYR A 146 -5.80 -13.88 -7.26
N ASP A 147 -4.51 -13.91 -6.94
CA ASP A 147 -3.83 -15.05 -6.32
C ASP A 147 -3.75 -14.82 -4.81
N ALA A 148 -4.54 -15.59 -4.07
CA ALA A 148 -4.60 -15.53 -2.63
C ALA A 148 -3.25 -15.85 -1.98
N GLU A 149 -2.48 -16.75 -2.56
CA GLU A 149 -1.17 -17.14 -2.05
C GLU A 149 -0.13 -16.03 -2.31
N ALA A 150 -0.13 -15.45 -3.52
CA ALA A 150 0.71 -14.30 -3.83
C ALA A 150 0.41 -13.12 -2.89
N THR A 151 -0.88 -12.86 -2.61
CA THR A 151 -1.27 -11.81 -1.65
C THR A 151 -0.73 -12.09 -0.25
N ARG A 152 -0.82 -13.33 0.25
CA ARG A 152 -0.26 -13.69 1.56
C ARG A 152 1.26 -13.54 1.61
N ARG A 153 1.98 -13.96 0.56
CA ARG A 153 3.44 -13.73 0.45
C ARG A 153 3.79 -12.25 0.51
N GLN A 154 3.05 -11.40 -0.21
CA GLN A 154 3.23 -9.95 -0.17
C GLN A 154 2.95 -9.36 1.22
N LEU A 155 1.93 -9.84 1.93
CA LEU A 155 1.66 -9.41 3.31
C LEU A 155 2.81 -9.79 4.26
N ILE A 156 3.37 -11.00 4.14
CA ILE A 156 4.56 -11.38 4.91
C ILE A 156 5.74 -10.48 4.57
N ALA A 157 6.01 -10.19 3.30
CA ALA A 157 7.09 -9.30 2.87
C ALA A 157 6.94 -7.88 3.46
N LEU A 158 5.70 -7.34 3.45
CA LEU A 158 5.38 -6.07 4.07
C LEU A 158 5.68 -6.07 5.57
N LEU A 159 5.25 -7.11 6.29
CA LEU A 159 5.46 -7.23 7.74
C LEU A 159 6.94 -7.49 8.07
N ALA A 160 7.67 -8.22 7.23
CA ALA A 160 9.11 -8.46 7.37
C ALA A 160 9.94 -7.18 7.24
N SER A 161 9.49 -6.23 6.43
CA SER A 161 10.15 -4.91 6.27
C SER A 161 10.01 -4.01 7.52
N GLY A 162 9.14 -4.36 8.46
CA GLY A 162 9.02 -3.73 9.77
C GLY A 162 8.76 -2.22 9.76
N ASN A 163 9.24 -1.55 10.81
CA ASN A 163 9.07 -0.09 10.98
C ASN A 163 10.16 0.70 10.24
N ARG A 164 9.75 1.44 9.21
CA ARG A 164 10.62 2.24 8.34
C ARG A 164 10.64 3.73 8.69
N SER A 165 10.13 4.12 9.86
CA SER A 165 10.06 5.54 10.29
C SER A 165 11.40 6.25 10.20
N ARG A 166 12.52 5.57 10.52
CA ARG A 166 13.86 6.15 10.40
C ARG A 166 14.22 6.43 8.94
N GLN A 167 14.03 5.45 8.06
CA GLN A 167 14.32 5.56 6.64
C GLN A 167 13.45 6.64 5.96
N VAL A 168 12.15 6.70 6.32
CA VAL A 168 11.21 7.69 5.77
C VAL A 168 11.57 9.11 6.21
N ARG A 169 12.14 9.29 7.41
CA ARG A 169 12.61 10.62 7.89
C ARG A 169 13.76 11.18 7.05
N GLU A 170 14.52 10.33 6.39
CA GLU A 170 15.68 10.70 5.56
C GLU A 170 15.28 11.05 4.11
N LEU A 171 13.97 10.95 3.77
CA LEU A 171 13.46 11.28 2.43
C LEU A 171 13.71 12.74 2.08
N THR A 172 14.26 12.95 0.89
CA THR A 172 14.52 14.29 0.33
C THR A 172 13.56 14.63 -0.81
N ALA A 173 12.91 13.64 -1.42
CA ALA A 173 11.96 13.85 -2.49
C ALA A 173 10.73 14.64 -1.98
N PRO A 174 10.30 15.71 -2.69
CA PRO A 174 9.05 16.37 -2.39
C PRO A 174 7.91 15.35 -2.30
N THR A 175 7.15 15.40 -1.20
CA THR A 175 6.21 14.33 -0.89
C THR A 175 4.80 14.87 -0.70
N LEU A 176 3.84 14.18 -1.33
CA LEU A 176 2.41 14.32 -1.13
C LEU A 176 1.87 13.04 -0.46
N VAL A 177 1.21 13.20 0.67
CA VAL A 177 0.47 12.13 1.34
C VAL A 177 -1.02 12.38 1.15
N ILE A 178 -1.77 11.37 0.67
CA ILE A 178 -3.22 11.42 0.54
C ILE A 178 -3.79 10.28 1.39
N HIS A 179 -4.70 10.58 2.33
CA HIS A 179 -5.20 9.54 3.22
C HIS A 179 -6.66 9.79 3.61
N GLY A 180 -7.46 8.72 3.59
CA GLY A 180 -8.83 8.75 4.05
C GLY A 180 -8.92 8.80 5.58
N ARG A 181 -9.78 9.68 6.12
CA ARG A 181 -9.99 9.78 7.57
C ARG A 181 -10.67 8.56 8.16
N ASP A 182 -11.44 7.86 7.34
CA ASP A 182 -12.23 6.69 7.73
C ASP A 182 -11.61 5.38 7.24
N ASP A 183 -10.29 5.38 6.96
CA ASP A 183 -9.56 4.19 6.53
C ASP A 183 -9.58 3.12 7.63
N PRO A 184 -10.27 1.97 7.41
CA PRO A 184 -10.40 0.94 8.41
C PRO A 184 -9.20 0.00 8.48
N LEU A 185 -8.35 -0.02 7.45
CA LEU A 185 -7.19 -0.93 7.36
C LEU A 185 -5.91 -0.26 7.87
N LEU A 186 -5.59 0.91 7.35
CA LEU A 186 -4.49 1.76 7.79
C LEU A 186 -5.06 3.06 8.32
N PRO A 187 -5.22 3.21 9.65
CA PRO A 187 -5.86 4.37 10.24
C PRO A 187 -5.26 5.70 9.78
N PHE A 188 -6.06 6.75 9.70
CA PHE A 188 -5.62 8.09 9.27
C PHE A 188 -4.33 8.57 9.95
N LYS A 189 -4.15 8.23 11.24
CA LYS A 189 -2.92 8.52 11.99
C LYS A 189 -1.64 7.96 11.34
N ALA A 190 -1.73 6.93 10.50
CA ALA A 190 -0.57 6.42 9.76
C ALA A 190 -0.17 7.37 8.63
N GLY A 191 -1.13 8.01 7.97
CA GLY A 191 -0.89 9.08 7.01
C GLY A 191 -0.35 10.34 7.66
N GLU A 192 -0.91 10.73 8.83
CA GLU A 192 -0.41 11.85 9.63
C GLU A 192 1.04 11.61 10.05
N GLU A 193 1.37 10.42 10.55
CA GLU A 193 2.74 10.05 10.91
C GLU A 193 3.68 10.12 9.71
N THR A 194 3.25 9.56 8.57
CA THR A 194 4.06 9.59 7.34
C THR A 194 4.37 11.05 6.94
N ALA A 195 3.36 11.92 6.92
CA ALA A 195 3.57 13.33 6.59
C ALA A 195 4.43 14.07 7.62
N ALA A 196 4.25 13.79 8.90
CA ALA A 196 5.03 14.43 9.97
C ALA A 196 6.51 14.02 9.98
N LEU A 197 6.84 12.81 9.52
CA LEU A 197 8.22 12.33 9.44
C LEU A 197 9.00 12.93 8.28
N ILE A 198 8.34 13.26 7.16
CA ILE A 198 8.98 13.73 5.93
C ILE A 198 8.98 15.25 5.90
N ARG A 199 10.16 15.84 5.89
CA ARG A 199 10.31 17.30 5.88
C ARG A 199 9.65 17.94 4.64
N GLY A 200 8.69 18.83 4.88
CA GLY A 200 8.00 19.56 3.81
C GLY A 200 6.91 18.75 3.10
N ALA A 201 6.58 17.56 3.59
CA ALA A 201 5.46 16.79 3.04
C ALA A 201 4.13 17.52 3.20
N LYS A 202 3.28 17.42 2.18
CA LYS A 202 1.90 17.89 2.21
C LYS A 202 0.97 16.72 2.52
N LEU A 203 -0.04 16.94 3.37
CA LEU A 203 -1.07 15.96 3.68
C LEU A 203 -2.42 16.43 3.16
N ILE A 204 -3.06 15.61 2.35
CA ILE A 204 -4.46 15.74 1.97
C ILE A 204 -5.26 14.68 2.74
N ALA A 205 -6.07 15.15 3.67
CA ALA A 205 -7.01 14.34 4.41
C ALA A 205 -8.36 14.36 3.71
N VAL A 206 -8.93 13.17 3.44
CA VAL A 206 -10.21 13.06 2.74
C VAL A 206 -11.27 12.50 3.69
N ASP A 207 -12.25 13.33 4.03
CA ASP A 207 -13.35 12.93 4.90
C ASP A 207 -14.21 11.86 4.23
N GLY A 208 -14.66 10.88 4.99
CA GLY A 208 -15.53 9.81 4.52
C GLY A 208 -14.87 8.77 3.61
N LEU A 209 -13.58 8.92 3.29
CA LEU A 209 -12.84 7.97 2.47
C LEU A 209 -12.23 6.87 3.34
N GLY A 210 -12.41 5.62 2.90
CA GLY A 210 -11.77 4.42 3.47
C GLY A 210 -10.44 4.07 2.81
N HIS A 211 -10.11 2.78 2.81
CA HIS A 211 -8.89 2.24 2.19
C HIS A 211 -9.14 1.86 0.72
N GLN A 212 -9.41 2.85 -0.12
CA GLN A 212 -9.78 2.64 -1.52
C GLN A 212 -9.43 3.85 -2.39
N LEU A 213 -9.35 3.63 -3.70
CA LEU A 213 -9.43 4.70 -4.69
C LEU A 213 -10.90 4.83 -5.12
N ALA A 214 -11.62 5.77 -4.50
CA ALA A 214 -13.02 5.98 -4.84
C ALA A 214 -13.16 6.60 -6.24
N PRO A 215 -13.94 6.01 -7.16
CA PRO A 215 -14.14 6.55 -8.52
C PRO A 215 -14.63 8.00 -8.53
N ALA A 216 -15.48 8.38 -7.58
CA ALA A 216 -15.96 9.75 -7.43
C ALA A 216 -14.85 10.78 -7.13
N LEU A 217 -13.68 10.33 -6.69
CA LEU A 217 -12.52 11.19 -6.38
C LEU A 217 -11.44 11.15 -7.45
N MET A 218 -11.64 10.43 -8.58
CA MET A 218 -10.58 10.26 -9.58
C MET A 218 -10.07 11.60 -10.14
N GLU A 219 -10.95 12.53 -10.48
CA GLU A 219 -10.55 13.87 -10.93
C GLU A 219 -9.75 14.63 -9.87
N SER A 220 -10.09 14.47 -8.60
CA SER A 220 -9.35 15.07 -7.50
C SER A 220 -7.97 14.46 -7.34
N TYR A 221 -7.85 13.12 -7.40
CA TYR A 221 -6.55 12.46 -7.37
C TYR A 221 -5.65 12.91 -8.52
N VAL A 222 -6.19 12.92 -9.75
CA VAL A 222 -5.44 13.38 -10.93
C VAL A 222 -4.96 14.81 -10.74
N ARG A 223 -5.83 15.71 -10.30
CA ARG A 223 -5.48 17.11 -10.05
C ARG A 223 -4.39 17.24 -8.98
N TRP A 224 -4.56 16.65 -7.81
CA TRP A 224 -3.59 16.74 -6.71
C TRP A 224 -2.21 16.20 -7.09
N ILE A 225 -2.18 15.05 -7.77
CA ILE A 225 -0.94 14.43 -8.22
C ILE A 225 -0.28 15.28 -9.31
N ALA A 226 -1.05 15.75 -10.29
CA ALA A 226 -0.53 16.59 -11.38
C ALA A 226 0.04 17.93 -10.85
N GLU A 227 -0.68 18.61 -9.96
CA GLU A 227 -0.19 19.84 -9.31
C GLU A 227 1.12 19.58 -8.55
N HIS A 228 1.19 18.47 -7.82
CA HIS A 228 2.40 18.08 -7.10
C HIS A 228 3.59 17.80 -8.05
N CYS A 229 3.35 17.08 -9.14
CA CYS A 229 4.38 16.78 -10.13
C CYS A 229 4.85 18.06 -10.87
N HIS A 230 3.92 18.93 -11.30
CA HIS A 230 4.25 20.16 -11.99
C HIS A 230 5.03 21.15 -11.12
N ALA A 231 4.77 21.17 -9.81
CA ALA A 231 5.53 22.01 -8.88
C ALA A 231 6.99 21.53 -8.70
N HIS A 232 7.31 20.30 -9.10
CA HIS A 232 8.63 19.67 -8.91
C HIS A 232 9.02 18.84 -10.14
N PRO A 233 9.39 19.44 -11.27
CA PRO A 233 9.69 18.72 -12.51
C PRO A 233 10.80 17.69 -12.34
N ALA A 234 10.70 16.58 -13.11
CA ALA A 234 11.58 15.41 -13.06
C ALA A 234 12.95 15.67 -13.75
#